data_eba54a3b6c7dcd2bd744f504a3a6bd38
#
_entry.id   eba54a3b6c7dcd2bd744f504a3a6bd38
#
_cell.length_a   1.000
_cell.length_b   1.000
_cell.length_c   1.000
_cell.angle_alpha   90.00
_cell.angle_beta   90.00
_cell.angle_gamma   90.00
#
_symmetry.space_group_name_H-M   'P 1'
#
loop_
_entity.id
_entity.type
_entity.pdbx_description
1 polymer ?
#
loop_
_entity_poly.entity_id
_entity_poly.type
_entity_poly.pdbx_seq_one_letter_code
_entity_poly.pdbx_strand_id
1 'polypeptide(L)'
;MIFQKILVPLDGSVHSGRALEASIELAKKHESRLSLFTVYSLTGAAGPDRETYVMMVQRARDSSRKILAEAEAKVKSEGIEVETEFTEGDAVQEIVKKSKEGKFDLIVMGARGLSTIKKILIGSVSEGVIKRALCPVLIVK
;
A
#
# COMPACT_ATOMS: atom_id res chain seq x y z
N MET A 1 6.10 -23.02 -0.95
CA MET A 1 5.31 -22.51 0.20
C MET A 1 4.51 -21.30 -0.20
N ILE A 2 3.28 -21.25 0.24
CA ILE A 2 2.36 -20.15 -0.08
C ILE A 2 2.67 -18.95 0.84
N PHE A 3 2.55 -17.74 0.31
CA PHE A 3 2.71 -16.47 1.03
C PHE A 3 4.09 -16.20 1.61
N GLN A 4 5.12 -16.46 0.83
CA GLN A 4 6.49 -16.10 1.22
C GLN A 4 6.77 -14.60 1.06
N LYS A 5 6.22 -13.98 0.01
CA LYS A 5 6.41 -12.55 -0.29
C LYS A 5 5.05 -11.87 -0.35
N ILE A 6 4.77 -11.02 0.62
CA ILE A 6 3.49 -10.31 0.72
C ILE A 6 3.70 -8.84 0.43
N LEU A 7 2.89 -8.31 -0.50
CA LEU A 7 2.85 -6.88 -0.80
C LEU A 7 1.71 -6.23 -0.02
N VAL A 8 2.02 -5.18 0.72
CA VAL A 8 1.06 -4.48 1.57
C VAL A 8 1.00 -3.01 1.16
N PRO A 9 0.02 -2.63 0.32
CA PRO A 9 -0.19 -1.22 0.00
C PRO A 9 -0.71 -0.46 1.21
N LEU A 10 -0.11 0.70 1.48
CA LEU A 10 -0.46 1.55 2.62
C LEU A 10 -0.73 2.97 2.14
N ASP A 11 -1.81 3.57 2.62
CA ASP A 11 -2.17 4.96 2.32
C ASP A 11 -2.40 5.81 3.58
N GLY A 12 -2.12 5.25 4.75
CA GLY A 12 -2.33 5.94 6.02
C GLY A 12 -3.75 5.83 6.55
N SER A 13 -4.65 5.16 5.85
CA SER A 13 -6.04 4.97 6.31
C SER A 13 -6.14 3.92 7.41
N VAL A 14 -7.25 3.92 8.12
CA VAL A 14 -7.56 2.90 9.13
C VAL A 14 -7.60 1.51 8.50
N HIS A 15 -8.17 1.40 7.31
CA HIS A 15 -8.26 0.12 6.59
C HIS A 15 -6.87 -0.42 6.23
N SER A 16 -5.97 0.44 5.76
CA SER A 16 -4.61 0.00 5.45
C SER A 16 -3.86 -0.41 6.72
N GLY A 17 -4.14 0.25 7.84
CA GLY A 17 -3.60 -0.15 9.14
C GLY A 17 -4.05 -1.55 9.56
N ARG A 18 -5.30 -1.87 9.32
CA ARG A 18 -5.83 -3.22 9.59
C ARG A 18 -5.21 -4.26 8.66
N ALA A 19 -5.00 -3.89 7.40
CA ALA A 19 -4.31 -4.75 6.44
C ALA A 19 -2.87 -5.03 6.89
N LEU A 20 -2.19 -4.03 7.43
CA LEU A 20 -0.85 -4.20 7.98
C LEU A 20 -0.86 -5.20 9.14
N GLU A 21 -1.80 -5.08 10.05
CA GLU A 21 -1.92 -6.01 11.19
C GLU A 21 -2.17 -7.44 10.73
N ALA A 22 -3.08 -7.62 9.77
CA ALA A 22 -3.35 -8.94 9.19
C ALA A 22 -2.10 -9.51 8.52
N SER A 23 -1.35 -8.66 7.82
CA SER A 23 -0.10 -9.07 7.16
C SER A 23 0.95 -9.52 8.15
N ILE A 24 1.05 -8.83 9.28
CA ILE A 24 1.99 -9.19 10.35
C ILE A 24 1.63 -10.58 10.91
N GLU A 25 0.36 -10.84 11.15
CA GLU A 25 -0.08 -12.16 11.62
C GLU A 25 0.26 -13.27 10.61
N LEU A 26 -0.02 -13.01 9.34
CA LEU A 26 0.31 -13.97 8.29
C LEU A 26 1.81 -14.20 8.17
N ALA A 27 2.59 -13.13 8.24
CA ALA A 27 4.05 -13.22 8.13
C ALA A 27 4.66 -14.02 9.28
N LYS A 28 4.14 -13.84 10.49
CA LYS A 28 4.60 -14.61 11.65
C LYS A 28 4.31 -16.09 11.49
N LYS A 29 3.16 -16.41 10.92
CA LYS A 29 2.71 -17.78 10.75
C LYS A 29 3.41 -18.51 9.60
N HIS A 30 3.69 -17.81 8.52
CA HIS A 30 4.25 -18.38 7.30
C HIS A 30 5.71 -18.02 7.05
N GLU A 31 6.32 -17.29 7.98
CA GLU A 31 7.69 -16.79 7.83
C GLU A 31 7.86 -15.97 6.54
N SER A 32 6.87 -15.11 6.27
CA SER A 32 6.83 -14.28 5.08
C SER A 32 7.71 -13.04 5.22
N ARG A 33 8.13 -12.50 4.08
CA ARG A 33 8.71 -11.16 4.00
C ARG A 33 7.62 -10.20 3.60
N LEU A 34 7.60 -9.01 4.20
CA LEU A 34 6.63 -7.97 3.86
C LEU A 34 7.29 -6.87 3.05
N SER A 35 6.62 -6.43 2.01
CA SER A 35 6.98 -5.23 1.27
C SER A 35 5.88 -4.22 1.44
N LEU A 36 6.19 -3.11 2.11
CA LEU A 36 5.25 -2.04 2.36
C LEU A 36 5.37 -1.01 1.25
N PHE A 37 4.26 -0.65 0.64
CA PHE A 37 4.26 0.15 -0.58
C PHE A 37 3.23 1.26 -0.53
N THR A 38 3.68 2.49 -0.77
CA THR A 38 2.80 3.65 -0.80
C THR A 38 2.87 4.29 -2.19
N VAL A 39 1.73 4.51 -2.79
CA VAL A 39 1.61 5.21 -4.07
C VAL A 39 0.88 6.52 -3.84
N TYR A 40 1.48 7.63 -4.26
CA TYR A 40 0.80 8.91 -4.24
C TYR A 40 0.57 9.40 -5.67
N SER A 41 -0.54 10.12 -5.86
CA SER A 41 -0.88 10.67 -7.16
C SER A 41 -0.96 12.20 -7.08
N LEU A 42 -0.36 12.85 -8.04
CA LEU A 42 -0.44 14.30 -8.19
C LEU A 42 -1.36 14.70 -9.33
N THR A 43 -2.11 13.75 -9.87
CA THR A 43 -3.08 14.01 -10.95
C THR A 43 -4.12 15.01 -10.46
N GLY A 44 -4.30 16.09 -11.20
CA GLY A 44 -5.21 17.16 -10.83
C GLY A 44 -4.63 18.15 -9.82
N ALA A 45 -3.42 17.91 -9.36
CA ALA A 45 -2.73 18.78 -8.42
C ALA A 45 -1.88 19.85 -9.13
N ALA A 46 -2.06 20.02 -10.43
CA ALA A 46 -1.36 21.04 -11.19
C ALA A 46 -1.77 22.42 -10.68
N GLY A 47 -0.99 22.97 -9.76
CA GLY A 47 -1.16 24.33 -9.30
C GLY A 47 -0.84 25.30 -10.43
N PRO A 48 -1.22 26.58 -10.26
CA PRO A 48 -0.97 27.59 -11.28
C PRO A 48 0.51 27.90 -11.47
N ASP A 49 1.39 27.45 -10.59
CA ASP A 49 2.81 27.73 -10.68
C ASP A 49 3.67 26.53 -10.27
N ARG A 50 4.93 26.59 -10.69
CA ARG A 50 5.91 25.56 -10.43
C ARG A 50 6.23 25.41 -8.95
N GLU A 51 6.23 26.51 -8.23
CA GLU A 51 6.57 26.51 -6.80
C GLU A 51 5.55 25.75 -5.98
N THR A 52 4.26 25.95 -6.27
CA THR A 52 3.17 25.20 -5.64
C THR A 52 3.28 23.72 -5.94
N TYR A 53 3.57 23.37 -7.19
CA TYR A 53 3.73 21.98 -7.61
C TYR A 53 4.88 21.29 -6.85
N VAL A 54 6.03 21.96 -6.77
CA VAL A 54 7.19 21.43 -6.03
C VAL A 54 6.84 21.20 -4.56
N MET A 55 6.11 22.12 -3.93
CA MET A 55 5.68 21.96 -2.55
C MET A 55 4.75 20.76 -2.37
N MET A 56 3.85 20.52 -3.34
CA MET A 56 2.93 19.40 -3.27
C MET A 56 3.66 18.06 -3.42
N VAL A 57 4.64 18.00 -4.30
CA VAL A 57 5.51 16.81 -4.44
C VAL A 57 6.22 16.54 -3.12
N GLN A 58 6.80 17.58 -2.52
CA GLN A 58 7.53 17.44 -1.26
C GLN A 58 6.64 16.92 -0.15
N ARG A 59 5.43 17.46 -0.01
CA ARG A 59 4.47 17.02 1.00
C ARG A 59 4.04 15.57 0.80
N ALA A 60 3.78 15.19 -0.45
CA ALA A 60 3.39 13.81 -0.77
C ALA A 60 4.51 12.83 -0.42
N ARG A 61 5.74 13.18 -0.73
CA ARG A 61 6.90 12.35 -0.41
C ARG A 61 7.10 12.23 1.10
N ASP A 62 7.01 13.36 1.81
CA ASP A 62 7.18 13.37 3.27
C ASP A 62 6.09 12.56 3.96
N SER A 63 4.84 12.69 3.50
CA SER A 63 3.72 11.91 4.01
C SER A 63 3.94 10.40 3.77
N SER A 64 4.39 10.04 2.58
CA SER A 64 4.68 8.65 2.24
C SER A 64 5.78 8.06 3.13
N ARG A 65 6.85 8.82 3.33
CA ARG A 65 7.95 8.40 4.22
C ARG A 65 7.46 8.17 5.65
N LYS A 66 6.60 9.03 6.15
CA LYS A 66 6.06 8.92 7.50
C LYS A 66 5.19 7.68 7.64
N ILE A 67 4.29 7.45 6.69
CA ILE A 67 3.43 6.25 6.68
C ILE A 67 4.29 4.99 6.71
N LEU A 68 5.29 4.93 5.84
CA LEU A 68 6.16 3.76 5.73
C LEU A 68 7.06 3.58 6.94
N ALA A 69 7.60 4.66 7.51
CA ALA A 69 8.48 4.58 8.67
C ALA A 69 7.75 4.03 9.89
N GLU A 70 6.53 4.50 10.14
CA GLU A 70 5.71 4.02 11.26
C GLU A 70 5.36 2.54 11.08
N ALA A 71 4.96 2.16 9.87
CA ALA A 71 4.62 0.77 9.56
C ALA A 71 5.84 -0.14 9.65
N GLU A 72 6.98 0.30 9.11
CA GLU A 72 8.23 -0.47 9.17
C GLU A 72 8.65 -0.74 10.60
N ALA A 73 8.59 0.26 11.46
CA ALA A 73 8.94 0.10 12.87
C ALA A 73 8.08 -0.97 13.54
N LYS A 74 6.78 -0.96 13.24
CA LYS A 74 5.85 -1.95 13.79
C LYS A 74 6.18 -3.37 13.32
N VAL A 75 6.47 -3.53 12.04
CA VAL A 75 6.82 -4.84 11.47
C VAL A 75 8.13 -5.34 12.04
N LYS A 76 9.14 -4.48 12.12
CA LYS A 76 10.46 -4.86 12.67
C LYS A 76 10.36 -5.26 14.14
N SER A 77 9.49 -4.61 14.91
CA SER A 77 9.31 -4.96 16.32
C SER A 77 8.79 -6.38 16.50
N GLU A 78 8.18 -6.95 15.46
CA GLU A 78 7.69 -8.32 15.47
C GLU A 78 8.69 -9.32 14.89
N GLY A 79 9.89 -8.89 14.54
CA GLY A 79 10.94 -9.76 14.04
C GLY A 79 10.76 -10.19 12.58
N ILE A 80 9.96 -9.46 11.82
CA ILE A 80 9.64 -9.79 10.43
C ILE A 80 10.55 -9.01 9.48
N GLU A 81 11.06 -9.68 8.46
CA GLU A 81 11.83 -9.04 7.40
C GLU A 81 10.93 -8.14 6.58
N VAL A 82 11.30 -6.88 6.39
CA VAL A 82 10.46 -5.88 5.74
C VAL A 82 11.29 -4.94 4.88
N GLU A 83 10.71 -4.55 3.73
CA GLU A 83 11.25 -3.49 2.89
C GLU A 83 10.15 -2.46 2.65
N THR A 84 10.53 -1.23 2.31
CA THR A 84 9.61 -0.13 2.07
C THR A 84 9.95 0.57 0.77
N GLU A 85 8.91 1.02 0.08
CA GLU A 85 9.06 1.80 -1.15
C GLU A 85 7.85 2.70 -1.33
N PHE A 86 8.06 3.88 -1.90
CA PHE A 86 6.96 4.71 -2.35
C PHE A 86 7.24 5.21 -3.76
N THR A 87 6.19 5.49 -4.49
CA THR A 87 6.29 6.00 -5.86
C THR A 87 5.13 6.92 -6.19
N GLU A 88 5.32 7.77 -7.20
CA GLU A 88 4.24 8.55 -7.77
C GLU A 88 3.60 7.76 -8.90
N GLY A 89 2.29 7.85 -9.03
CA GLY A 89 1.60 7.23 -10.15
C GLY A 89 0.15 6.91 -9.85
N ASP A 90 -0.43 6.08 -10.71
CA ASP A 90 -1.77 5.54 -10.48
C ASP A 90 -1.67 4.35 -9.54
N ALA A 91 -2.44 4.40 -8.45
CA ALA A 91 -2.33 3.38 -7.41
C ALA A 91 -2.57 1.96 -7.93
N VAL A 92 -3.62 1.75 -8.71
CA VAL A 92 -3.92 0.41 -9.25
C VAL A 92 -2.79 -0.08 -10.13
N GLN A 93 -2.35 0.76 -11.08
CA GLN A 93 -1.28 0.38 -12.01
C GLN A 93 0.01 0.05 -11.28
N GLU A 94 0.41 0.89 -10.34
CA GLU A 94 1.68 0.72 -9.64
C GLU A 94 1.67 -0.48 -8.70
N ILE A 95 0.57 -0.74 -8.02
CA ILE A 95 0.45 -1.91 -7.16
C ILE A 95 0.50 -3.19 -7.98
N VAL A 96 -0.26 -3.25 -9.06
CA VAL A 96 -0.28 -4.42 -9.95
C VAL A 96 1.09 -4.66 -10.58
N LYS A 97 1.72 -3.59 -11.07
CA LYS A 97 3.06 -3.66 -11.66
C LYS A 97 4.08 -4.21 -10.66
N LYS A 98 4.09 -3.65 -9.45
CA LYS A 98 5.02 -4.09 -8.41
C LYS A 98 4.79 -5.55 -8.02
N SER A 99 3.54 -5.97 -7.94
CA SER A 99 3.22 -7.35 -7.59
C SER A 99 3.75 -8.35 -8.62
N LYS A 100 3.70 -7.99 -9.89
CA LYS A 100 4.21 -8.82 -10.99
C LYS A 100 5.74 -8.82 -11.03
N GLU A 101 6.34 -7.65 -11.06
CA GLU A 101 7.80 -7.50 -11.18
C GLU A 101 8.53 -8.09 -9.97
N GLY A 102 7.99 -7.91 -8.78
CA GLY A 102 8.55 -8.44 -7.55
C GLY A 102 8.21 -9.89 -7.27
N LYS A 103 7.37 -10.50 -8.12
CA LYS A 103 6.92 -11.88 -7.96
C LYS A 103 6.30 -12.13 -6.58
N PHE A 104 5.43 -11.22 -6.17
CA PHE A 104 4.69 -11.37 -4.91
C PHE A 104 3.63 -12.47 -5.05
N ASP A 105 3.44 -13.22 -3.99
CA ASP A 105 2.48 -14.33 -4.01
C ASP A 105 1.19 -14.00 -3.25
N LEU A 106 1.11 -12.81 -2.67
CA LEU A 106 -0.10 -12.31 -2.03
C LEU A 106 -0.05 -10.78 -1.94
N ILE A 107 -1.19 -10.13 -2.18
CA ILE A 107 -1.38 -8.72 -1.87
C ILE A 107 -2.38 -8.65 -0.72
N VAL A 108 -2.06 -7.93 0.36
CA VAL A 108 -2.99 -7.69 1.46
C VAL A 108 -3.25 -6.19 1.52
N MET A 109 -4.50 -5.79 1.35
CA MET A 109 -4.84 -4.37 1.33
C MET A 109 -6.18 -4.10 1.99
N GLY A 110 -6.36 -2.86 2.41
CA GLY A 110 -7.61 -2.44 3.01
C GLY A 110 -8.73 -2.38 1.98
N ALA A 111 -9.95 -2.61 2.44
CA ALA A 111 -11.14 -2.58 1.58
C ALA A 111 -11.38 -1.18 1.01
N ARG A 112 -11.03 -0.13 1.77
CA ARG A 112 -11.18 1.27 1.36
C ARG A 112 -9.94 2.06 1.78
N GLY A 113 -9.71 3.18 1.11
CA GLY A 113 -8.64 4.10 1.48
C GLY A 113 -9.16 5.27 2.31
N LEU A 114 -8.65 6.45 2.01
CA LEU A 114 -9.01 7.69 2.72
C LEU A 114 -10.38 8.25 2.33
N SER A 115 -11.07 7.64 1.37
CA SER A 115 -12.39 8.08 0.94
C SER A 115 -13.42 7.92 2.04
N THR A 116 -14.33 8.92 2.17
CA THR A 116 -15.34 8.94 3.21
C THR A 116 -16.71 8.40 2.76
N ILE A 117 -16.79 7.78 1.59
CA ILE A 117 -18.07 7.26 1.08
C ILE A 117 -18.43 5.99 1.86
N LYS A 118 -19.35 6.15 2.82
CA LYS A 118 -19.71 5.10 3.78
C LYS A 118 -20.47 3.90 3.20
N LYS A 119 -21.08 4.05 2.01
CA LYS A 119 -21.90 3.01 1.41
C LYS A 119 -21.14 2.03 0.52
N ILE A 120 -19.88 2.31 0.23
CA ILE A 120 -19.07 1.46 -0.63
C ILE A 120 -18.25 0.53 0.25
N LEU A 121 -18.50 -0.76 0.14
CA LEU A 121 -17.79 -1.79 0.91
C LEU A 121 -16.37 -2.00 0.40
N ILE A 122 -16.14 -1.79 -0.89
CA ILE A 122 -14.83 -1.93 -1.53
C ILE A 122 -14.53 -0.64 -2.29
N GLY A 123 -13.35 -0.07 -2.05
CA GLY A 123 -12.92 1.15 -2.72
C GLY A 123 -12.47 0.90 -4.16
N SER A 124 -12.31 1.99 -4.92
CA SER A 124 -11.92 1.92 -6.34
C SER A 124 -10.53 1.29 -6.54
N VAL A 125 -9.59 1.59 -5.65
CA VAL A 125 -8.24 1.03 -5.76
C VAL A 125 -8.25 -0.47 -5.50
N SER A 126 -8.88 -0.91 -4.40
CA SER A 126 -8.95 -2.33 -4.08
C SER A 126 -9.70 -3.12 -5.15
N GLU A 127 -10.82 -2.57 -5.68
CA GLU A 127 -11.54 -3.20 -6.78
C GLU A 127 -10.67 -3.35 -8.03
N GLY A 128 -9.94 -2.29 -8.39
CA GLY A 128 -9.05 -2.31 -9.54
C GLY A 128 -7.92 -3.34 -9.40
N VAL A 129 -7.36 -3.45 -8.19
CA VAL A 129 -6.30 -4.43 -7.92
C VAL A 129 -6.86 -5.86 -8.00
N ILE A 130 -8.03 -6.11 -7.41
CA ILE A 130 -8.69 -7.42 -7.50
C ILE A 130 -8.87 -7.86 -8.95
N LYS A 131 -9.30 -6.95 -9.80
CA LYS A 131 -9.56 -7.27 -11.21
C LYS A 131 -8.29 -7.53 -12.03
N ARG A 132 -7.18 -6.93 -11.66
CA ARG A 132 -5.97 -6.91 -12.52
C ARG A 132 -4.78 -7.69 -11.95
N ALA A 133 -4.75 -7.96 -10.66
CA ALA A 133 -3.65 -8.71 -10.06
C ALA A 133 -3.64 -10.16 -10.53
N LEU A 134 -2.44 -10.72 -10.68
CA LEU A 134 -2.26 -12.12 -11.06
C LEU A 134 -2.09 -13.02 -9.84
N CYS A 135 -1.81 -12.45 -8.68
CA CYS A 135 -1.70 -13.21 -7.44
C CYS A 135 -2.96 -13.05 -6.59
N PRO A 136 -3.15 -13.89 -5.57
CA PRO A 136 -4.25 -13.72 -4.62
C PRO A 136 -4.24 -12.34 -3.97
N VAL A 137 -5.42 -11.82 -3.69
CA VAL A 137 -5.60 -10.53 -3.03
C VAL A 137 -6.50 -10.73 -1.81
N LEU A 138 -5.98 -10.41 -0.64
CA LEU A 138 -6.76 -10.44 0.60
C LEU A 138 -7.21 -9.03 0.92
N ILE A 139 -8.51 -8.85 1.02
CA ILE A 139 -9.12 -7.56 1.35
C ILE A 139 -9.51 -7.55 2.82
N VAL A 140 -9.02 -6.55 3.54
CA VAL A 140 -9.27 -6.40 4.99
C VAL A 140 -10.25 -5.23 5.20
N LYS A 141 -11.39 -5.52 5.80
CA LYS A 141 -12.41 -4.52 6.10
C LYS A 141 -12.14 -3.75 7.37
#